data_ccfa746762f61ea0f22a355d7cdd8cfa
#
_entry.id   ccfa746762f61ea0f22a355d7cdd8cfa
#
_cell.length_a   1.000
_cell.length_b   1.000
_cell.length_c   1.000
_cell.angle_alpha   90.00
_cell.angle_beta   90.00
_cell.angle_gamma   90.00
#
_symmetry.space_group_name_H-M   'P 1'
#
loop_
_entity.id
_entity.type
_entity.pdbx_description
1 polymer ?
#
loop_
_entity_poly.entity_id
_entity_poly.type
_entity_poly.pdbx_seq_one_letter_code
_entity_poly.pdbx_strand_id
1 'polypeptide(L)'
;MSIHIATSADLGRVVRRGLREPVCIVSDNWLVGPSGSAPEVHAQARCDFWGLQGRERARWLGSFREIMKAIDSRRRIVIWASRLGSDTVALWALCAWRLLRWPNQPNLDLVVLGGPAEADDATGVGGGFIRVTPADARRSLDHVGSLSLTRVREMALSWRKLSGRSPILSGKSAHPARPRKQLVELGSYQAGFFPRLNWQELILSRFDELLFSCLQEQGSTAADVFVSHGTAGEELRRTWLSLTGDIFLSLRLAHWARHNGADAALVSEPYREDNVMLAARYRLSVTGRALQRQGLAEIAQGAPLSMWGVTAYNPLAPWVVVGEHAGRQRLQQLGVRSTQHVEG
;
A
#
# COMPACT_ATOMS: atom_id res chain seq x y z
N MET A 1 23.95 17.32 15.54
CA MET A 1 23.34 16.01 15.83
C MET A 1 22.12 15.87 14.92
N SER A 2 22.08 14.81 14.12
CA SER A 2 20.98 14.54 13.18
C SER A 2 19.81 13.84 13.86
N ILE A 3 18.64 13.84 13.21
CA ILE A 3 17.50 13.03 13.60
C ILE A 3 17.37 11.91 12.56
N HIS A 4 17.19 10.68 13.01
CA HIS A 4 17.07 9.53 12.14
C HIS A 4 15.60 9.10 12.05
N ILE A 5 15.09 8.91 10.82
CA ILE A 5 13.74 8.38 10.55
C ILE A 5 13.89 7.16 9.64
N ALA A 6 13.35 6.01 10.05
CA ALA A 6 13.28 4.81 9.23
C ALA A 6 11.87 4.64 8.66
N THR A 7 11.79 4.29 7.38
CA THR A 7 10.53 4.17 6.62
C THR A 7 9.75 2.89 6.89
N SER A 8 10.33 1.96 7.64
CA SER A 8 9.64 0.74 8.09
C SER A 8 10.16 0.25 9.44
N ALA A 9 9.37 -0.60 10.09
CA ALA A 9 9.71 -1.15 11.40
C ALA A 9 10.99 -2.02 11.36
N ASP A 10 11.16 -2.79 10.29
CA ASP A 10 12.32 -3.66 10.11
C ASP A 10 13.61 -2.85 9.95
N LEU A 11 13.60 -1.87 9.06
CA LEU A 11 14.70 -0.93 8.93
C LEU A 11 15.00 -0.21 10.23
N GLY A 12 13.95 0.26 10.92
CA GLY A 12 14.12 0.98 12.19
C GLY A 12 14.83 0.13 13.25
N ARG A 13 14.52 -1.16 13.34
CA ARG A 13 15.21 -2.09 14.26
C ARG A 13 16.69 -2.26 13.91
N VAL A 14 16.99 -2.42 12.63
CA VAL A 14 18.37 -2.58 12.14
C VAL A 14 19.18 -1.31 12.37
N VAL A 15 18.64 -0.17 11.95
CA VAL A 15 19.31 1.14 12.08
C VAL A 15 19.56 1.48 13.56
N ARG A 16 18.57 1.31 14.44
CA ARG A 16 18.72 1.57 15.87
C ARG A 16 19.83 0.74 16.49
N ARG A 17 19.94 -0.56 16.14
CA ARG A 17 21.01 -1.46 16.60
C ARG A 17 22.37 -1.07 16.03
N GLY A 18 22.41 -0.64 14.77
CA GLY A 18 23.64 -0.22 14.10
C GLY A 18 24.22 1.07 14.66
N LEU A 19 23.38 2.09 14.83
CA LEU A 19 23.81 3.42 15.27
C LEU A 19 23.91 3.55 16.79
N ARG A 20 23.18 2.76 17.54
CA ARG A 20 22.95 2.92 18.99
C ARG A 20 22.35 4.29 19.34
N GLU A 21 21.59 4.87 18.43
CA GLU A 21 20.94 6.19 18.56
C GLU A 21 19.41 6.04 18.46
N PRO A 22 18.65 7.01 19.00
CA PRO A 22 17.20 7.05 18.81
C PRO A 22 16.84 7.18 17.33
N VAL A 23 15.87 6.37 16.89
CA VAL A 23 15.35 6.37 15.52
C VAL A 23 13.84 6.46 15.59
N CYS A 24 13.25 7.46 14.94
CA CYS A 24 11.82 7.50 14.67
C CYS A 24 11.48 6.45 13.62
N ILE A 25 10.42 5.68 13.83
CA ILE A 25 10.08 4.56 12.97
C ILE A 25 8.68 4.75 12.40
N VAL A 26 8.56 4.72 11.08
CA VAL A 26 7.28 4.55 10.41
C VAL A 26 6.85 3.09 10.64
N SER A 27 5.86 2.89 11.51
CA SER A 27 5.39 1.56 11.92
C SER A 27 4.17 1.10 11.14
N ASP A 28 3.99 1.59 9.91
CA ASP A 28 2.80 1.38 9.11
C ASP A 28 3.19 1.19 7.64
N ASN A 29 2.44 0.38 6.93
CA ASN A 29 2.61 0.20 5.49
C ASN A 29 1.76 1.23 4.72
N TRP A 30 2.36 2.34 4.32
CA TRP A 30 1.66 3.41 3.63
C TRP A 30 1.39 3.12 2.14
N LEU A 31 1.77 1.95 1.67
CA LEU A 31 1.43 1.48 0.34
C LEU A 31 -0.04 1.06 0.22
N VAL A 32 -0.66 0.67 1.32
CA VAL A 32 -2.06 0.19 1.37
C VAL A 32 -2.92 1.09 2.25
N GLY A 33 -4.19 1.22 1.90
CA GLY A 33 -5.16 2.01 2.63
C GLY A 33 -5.11 3.50 2.32
N PRO A 34 -6.01 4.28 2.92
CA PRO A 34 -6.18 5.69 2.63
C PRO A 34 -4.97 6.52 3.05
N SER A 35 -4.68 7.53 2.28
CA SER A 35 -3.62 8.51 2.52
C SER A 35 -4.21 9.91 2.56
N GLY A 36 -3.74 10.74 3.48
CA GLY A 36 -4.07 12.16 3.53
C GLY A 36 -2.92 13.02 3.05
N SER A 37 -3.20 14.11 2.35
CA SER A 37 -2.19 15.08 1.93
C SER A 37 -1.58 15.81 3.14
N ALA A 38 -2.41 16.13 4.14
CA ALA A 38 -1.96 16.68 5.42
C ALA A 38 -1.66 15.57 6.42
N PRO A 39 -0.64 15.74 7.29
CA PRO A 39 -0.26 14.73 8.27
C PRO A 39 -1.40 14.29 9.19
N GLU A 40 -2.19 15.23 9.67
CA GLU A 40 -3.28 14.97 10.61
C GLU A 40 -4.40 14.15 9.95
N VAL A 41 -4.77 14.51 8.72
CA VAL A 41 -5.76 13.77 7.91
C VAL A 41 -5.25 12.36 7.62
N HIS A 42 -3.96 12.23 7.30
CA HIS A 42 -3.33 10.93 7.09
C HIS A 42 -3.39 10.07 8.35
N ALA A 43 -2.99 10.63 9.50
CA ALA A 43 -2.98 9.90 10.75
C ALA A 43 -4.37 9.38 11.15
N GLN A 44 -5.40 10.20 11.01
CA GLN A 44 -6.78 9.81 11.29
C GLN A 44 -7.23 8.69 10.36
N ALA A 45 -7.09 8.88 9.04
CA ALA A 45 -7.48 7.90 8.03
C ALA A 45 -6.78 6.54 8.21
N ARG A 46 -5.51 6.54 8.63
CA ARG A 46 -4.76 5.31 8.93
C ARG A 46 -5.28 4.57 10.15
N CYS A 47 -5.54 5.30 11.24
CA CYS A 47 -6.11 4.69 12.44
C CYS A 47 -7.46 4.04 12.16
N ASP A 48 -8.31 4.71 11.38
CA ASP A 48 -9.64 4.20 11.04
C ASP A 48 -9.54 2.99 10.11
N PHE A 49 -8.65 3.03 9.13
CA PHE A 49 -8.40 1.92 8.21
C PHE A 49 -7.94 0.64 8.92
N TRP A 50 -7.02 0.76 9.86
CA TRP A 50 -6.52 -0.38 10.63
C TRP A 50 -7.45 -0.78 11.78
N GLY A 51 -8.55 -0.04 12.01
CA GLY A 51 -9.48 -0.28 13.11
C GLY A 51 -8.84 -0.07 14.50
N LEU A 52 -7.81 0.78 14.59
CA LEU A 52 -7.07 0.98 15.82
C LEU A 52 -7.92 1.70 16.86
N GLN A 53 -7.98 1.14 18.07
CA GLN A 53 -8.74 1.68 19.18
C GLN A 53 -7.89 1.76 20.47
N GLY A 54 -8.35 2.55 21.42
CA GLY A 54 -7.80 2.61 22.77
C GLY A 54 -6.27 2.77 22.81
N ARG A 55 -5.58 1.82 23.44
CA ARG A 55 -4.13 1.84 23.63
C ARG A 55 -3.34 1.68 22.31
N GLU A 56 -3.84 0.91 21.37
CA GLU A 56 -3.18 0.71 20.08
C GLU A 56 -3.18 2.01 19.26
N ARG A 57 -4.34 2.67 19.18
CA ARG A 57 -4.46 3.99 18.55
C ARG A 57 -3.53 5.00 19.20
N ALA A 58 -3.51 5.06 20.53
CA ALA A 58 -2.65 5.98 21.28
C ALA A 58 -1.16 5.72 21.00
N ARG A 59 -0.74 4.45 20.93
CA ARG A 59 0.64 4.05 20.59
C ARG A 59 1.00 4.45 19.17
N TRP A 60 0.14 4.14 18.20
CA TRP A 60 0.36 4.49 16.79
C TRP A 60 0.48 6.01 16.60
N LEU A 61 -0.47 6.78 17.17
CA LEU A 61 -0.45 8.23 17.13
C LEU A 61 0.76 8.82 17.87
N GLY A 62 1.23 8.15 18.93
CA GLY A 62 2.46 8.51 19.64
C GLY A 62 3.67 8.43 18.72
N SER A 63 3.86 7.32 18.04
CA SER A 63 4.95 7.12 17.07
C SER A 63 4.86 8.13 15.91
N PHE A 64 3.67 8.37 15.40
CA PHE A 64 3.44 9.35 14.34
C PHE A 64 3.80 10.79 14.79
N ARG A 65 3.42 11.18 16.02
CA ARG A 65 3.79 12.49 16.59
C ARG A 65 5.29 12.69 16.74
N GLU A 66 6.05 11.65 17.09
CA GLU A 66 7.51 11.74 17.14
C GLU A 66 8.11 11.98 15.74
N ILE A 67 7.58 11.35 14.70
CA ILE A 67 7.96 11.65 13.31
C ILE A 67 7.64 13.12 12.97
N MET A 68 6.46 13.62 13.34
CA MET A 68 6.08 14.99 13.04
C MET A 68 6.93 16.01 13.81
N LYS A 69 7.30 15.76 15.06
CA LYS A 69 8.27 16.58 15.80
C LYS A 69 9.63 16.65 15.08
N ALA A 70 10.08 15.51 14.52
CA ALA A 70 11.30 15.49 13.71
C ALA A 70 11.15 16.34 12.45
N ILE A 71 10.03 16.21 11.74
CA ILE A 71 9.71 16.98 10.52
C ILE A 71 9.63 18.48 10.81
N ASP A 72 9.08 18.89 11.95
CA ASP A 72 8.93 20.29 12.33
C ASP A 72 10.25 20.92 12.84
N SER A 73 11.22 20.11 13.23
CA SER A 73 12.49 20.61 13.76
C SER A 73 13.36 21.24 12.67
N ARG A 74 14.24 22.21 13.02
CA ARG A 74 15.24 22.76 12.09
C ARG A 74 16.46 21.86 11.88
N ARG A 75 16.53 20.74 12.62
CA ARG A 75 17.68 19.84 12.55
C ARG A 75 17.72 19.09 11.22
N ARG A 76 18.92 18.65 10.87
CA ARG A 76 19.14 17.74 9.74
C ARG A 76 18.45 16.40 10.02
N ILE A 77 17.74 15.88 9.03
CA ILE A 77 17.05 14.59 9.11
C ILE A 77 17.71 13.61 8.14
N VAL A 78 18.07 12.46 8.64
CA VAL A 78 18.55 11.32 7.83
C VAL A 78 17.41 10.32 7.70
N ILE A 79 16.87 10.16 6.49
CA ILE A 79 15.83 9.19 6.19
C ILE A 79 16.50 7.89 5.75
N TRP A 80 16.12 6.80 6.40
CA TRP A 80 16.54 5.46 6.08
C TRP A 80 15.41 4.76 5.34
N ALA A 81 15.64 4.42 4.08
CA ALA A 81 14.66 3.75 3.22
C ALA A 81 15.27 2.53 2.56
N SER A 82 14.41 1.66 2.06
CA SER A 82 14.81 0.60 1.15
C SER A 82 14.24 0.85 -0.25
N ARG A 83 14.46 -0.11 -1.15
CA ARG A 83 13.86 -0.07 -2.49
C ARG A 83 12.44 -0.61 -2.54
N LEU A 84 11.88 -1.06 -1.41
CA LEU A 84 10.50 -1.54 -1.35
C LEU A 84 9.51 -0.40 -1.65
N GLY A 85 8.39 -0.76 -2.28
CA GLY A 85 7.35 0.21 -2.64
C GLY A 85 6.78 0.94 -1.42
N SER A 86 6.58 0.26 -0.29
CA SER A 86 6.12 0.86 0.97
C SER A 86 7.07 1.92 1.51
N ASP A 87 8.38 1.63 1.50
CA ASP A 87 9.41 2.56 1.94
C ASP A 87 9.52 3.77 1.01
N THR A 88 9.35 3.54 -0.29
CA THR A 88 9.32 4.61 -1.29
C THR A 88 8.14 5.56 -1.05
N VAL A 89 6.95 5.03 -0.77
CA VAL A 89 5.76 5.85 -0.48
C VAL A 89 5.95 6.64 0.82
N ALA A 90 6.47 6.02 1.87
CA ALA A 90 6.78 6.69 3.13
C ALA A 90 7.80 7.81 2.94
N LEU A 91 8.88 7.56 2.17
CA LEU A 91 9.87 8.57 1.81
C LEU A 91 9.23 9.78 1.10
N TRP A 92 8.33 9.55 0.14
CA TRP A 92 7.66 10.63 -0.58
C TRP A 92 6.76 11.47 0.34
N ALA A 93 6.05 10.84 1.27
CA ALA A 93 5.23 11.55 2.26
C ALA A 93 6.09 12.40 3.19
N LEU A 94 7.18 11.84 3.73
CA LEU A 94 8.11 12.55 4.59
C LEU A 94 8.71 13.78 3.88
N CYS A 95 9.10 13.62 2.61
CA CYS A 95 9.57 14.72 1.77
C CYS A 95 8.51 15.80 1.58
N ALA A 96 7.25 15.40 1.32
CA ALA A 96 6.16 16.34 1.12
C ALA A 96 5.86 17.15 2.39
N TRP A 97 5.77 16.48 3.54
CA TRP A 97 5.50 17.15 4.81
C TRP A 97 6.67 18.02 5.27
N ARG A 98 7.89 17.57 5.03
CA ARG A 98 9.07 18.39 5.32
C ARG A 98 9.11 19.65 4.45
N LEU A 99 8.78 19.54 3.17
CA LEU A 99 8.73 20.67 2.24
C LEU A 99 7.63 21.68 2.61
N LEU A 100 6.50 21.23 3.17
CA LEU A 100 5.45 22.12 3.68
C LEU A 100 5.94 22.97 4.86
N ARG A 101 6.80 22.44 5.71
CA ARG A 101 7.37 23.16 6.88
C ARG A 101 8.59 23.99 6.51
N TRP A 102 9.42 23.49 5.59
CA TRP A 102 10.70 24.07 5.22
C TRP A 102 10.88 24.14 3.71
N PRO A 103 10.13 25.04 3.01
CA PRO A 103 10.01 25.02 1.54
C PRO A 103 11.33 25.30 0.80
N ASN A 104 12.24 26.06 1.42
CA ASN A 104 13.51 26.46 0.79
C ASN A 104 14.72 25.65 1.28
N GLN A 105 14.61 25.03 2.44
CA GLN A 105 15.73 24.35 3.09
C GLN A 105 15.28 23.11 3.86
N PRO A 106 14.89 22.04 3.15
CA PRO A 106 14.33 20.85 3.79
C PRO A 106 15.34 20.09 4.67
N ASN A 107 16.66 20.27 4.48
CA ASN A 107 17.73 19.63 5.25
C ASN A 107 17.50 18.12 5.42
N LEU A 108 17.28 17.44 4.30
CA LEU A 108 17.04 16.01 4.24
C LEU A 108 18.22 15.29 3.60
N ASP A 109 18.62 14.23 4.24
CA ASP A 109 19.52 13.23 3.68
C ASP A 109 18.82 11.91 3.52
N LEU A 110 19.34 11.08 2.63
CA LEU A 110 18.80 9.76 2.33
C LEU A 110 19.91 8.71 2.41
N VAL A 111 19.61 7.64 3.10
CA VAL A 111 20.34 6.38 3.04
C VAL A 111 19.41 5.31 2.50
N VAL A 112 19.79 4.67 1.39
CA VAL A 112 19.05 3.54 0.84
C VAL A 112 19.79 2.26 1.22
N LEU A 113 19.15 1.46 2.05
CA LEU A 113 19.65 0.15 2.47
C LEU A 113 19.08 -0.97 1.59
N GLY A 114 19.87 -2.01 1.40
CA GLY A 114 19.52 -3.11 0.51
C GLY A 114 19.76 -2.72 -0.94
N GLY A 115 20.87 -3.19 -1.50
CA GLY A 115 21.10 -3.24 -2.93
C GLY A 115 20.01 -4.10 -3.61
N PRO A 116 19.99 -4.23 -4.95
CA PRO A 116 19.29 -5.34 -5.55
C PRO A 116 19.84 -6.58 -4.84
N ALA A 117 18.96 -7.37 -4.23
CA ALA A 117 19.34 -8.74 -3.93
C ALA A 117 19.94 -9.24 -5.24
N GLU A 118 21.21 -9.60 -5.24
CA GLU A 118 21.82 -10.22 -6.39
C GLU A 118 20.84 -11.31 -6.80
N ALA A 119 20.46 -11.28 -8.08
CA ALA A 119 19.41 -12.14 -8.62
C ALA A 119 19.81 -13.63 -8.62
N ASP A 120 20.78 -13.99 -7.81
CA ASP A 120 21.38 -15.31 -7.68
C ASP A 120 20.65 -16.28 -6.75
N ASP A 121 19.56 -15.84 -6.08
CA ASP A 121 18.72 -16.82 -5.43
C ASP A 121 17.76 -17.42 -6.47
N ALA A 122 18.22 -18.45 -7.17
CA ALA A 122 17.48 -19.25 -8.14
C ALA A 122 16.18 -19.88 -7.57
N THR A 123 15.86 -19.61 -6.33
CA THR A 123 14.62 -20.03 -5.66
C THR A 123 13.46 -19.08 -5.93
N GLY A 124 13.65 -17.94 -6.61
CA GLY A 124 12.57 -17.08 -7.11
C GLY A 124 11.59 -16.56 -6.05
N VAL A 125 11.84 -16.75 -4.79
CA VAL A 125 11.05 -16.22 -3.67
C VAL A 125 11.61 -14.86 -3.31
N GLY A 126 11.56 -13.93 -4.25
CA GLY A 126 11.81 -12.51 -4.02
C GLY A 126 10.72 -11.87 -3.17
N GLY A 127 10.31 -12.54 -2.11
CA GLY A 127 9.56 -11.91 -1.03
C GLY A 127 10.49 -10.86 -0.42
N GLY A 128 10.10 -9.60 -0.52
CA GLY A 128 10.90 -8.41 -0.23
C GLY A 128 11.47 -8.26 1.17
N PHE A 129 12.11 -9.29 1.67
CA PHE A 129 12.90 -9.22 2.89
C PHE A 129 14.26 -8.63 2.57
N ILE A 130 14.45 -7.40 3.00
CA ILE A 130 15.75 -6.76 2.92
C ILE A 130 16.65 -7.44 3.94
N ARG A 131 17.63 -8.19 3.47
CA ARG A 131 18.71 -8.71 4.32
C ARG A 131 19.69 -7.59 4.63
N VAL A 132 19.35 -6.73 5.56
CA VAL A 132 20.23 -5.66 6.05
C VAL A 132 20.64 -5.97 7.48
N THR A 133 21.92 -5.81 7.76
CA THR A 133 22.47 -6.00 9.10
C THR A 133 22.72 -4.65 9.79
N PRO A 134 22.85 -4.63 11.13
CA PRO A 134 23.28 -3.43 11.86
C PRO A 134 24.66 -2.90 11.41
N ALA A 135 25.53 -3.77 10.92
CA ALA A 135 26.84 -3.38 10.36
C ALA A 135 26.67 -2.62 9.03
N ASP A 136 25.71 -3.03 8.20
CA ASP A 136 25.39 -2.32 6.94
C ASP A 136 24.86 -0.92 7.23
N ALA A 137 23.97 -0.78 8.19
CA ALA A 137 23.46 0.53 8.60
C ALA A 137 24.60 1.45 9.07
N ARG A 138 25.56 0.92 9.84
CA ARG A 138 26.70 1.71 10.29
C ARG A 138 27.62 2.13 9.14
N ARG A 139 27.95 1.22 8.23
CA ARG A 139 28.78 1.53 7.05
C ARG A 139 28.12 2.54 6.12
N SER A 140 26.81 2.49 6.00
CA SER A 140 26.07 3.38 5.10
C SER A 140 26.00 4.83 5.60
N LEU A 141 26.35 5.10 6.85
CA LEU A 141 26.52 6.48 7.32
C LEU A 141 27.65 7.24 6.61
N ASP A 142 28.68 6.53 6.16
CA ASP A 142 29.80 7.13 5.43
C ASP A 142 29.39 7.54 4.00
N HIS A 143 28.23 7.07 3.54
CA HIS A 143 27.68 7.29 2.19
C HIS A 143 26.33 8.01 2.19
N VAL A 144 26.08 8.83 3.21
CA VAL A 144 24.82 9.59 3.31
C VAL A 144 24.73 10.61 2.19
N GLY A 145 23.73 10.47 1.33
CA GLY A 145 23.47 11.41 0.24
C GLY A 145 22.52 12.54 0.64
N SER A 146 22.95 13.79 0.48
CA SER A 146 22.07 14.94 0.68
C SER A 146 21.03 15.03 -0.45
N LEU A 147 19.77 15.19 -0.11
CA LEU A 147 18.70 15.36 -1.08
C LEU A 147 18.64 16.81 -1.56
N SER A 148 18.84 17.03 -2.85
CA SER A 148 18.65 18.35 -3.44
C SER A 148 17.19 18.80 -3.32
N LEU A 149 16.97 20.12 -3.24
CA LEU A 149 15.61 20.68 -3.17
C LEU A 149 14.74 20.22 -4.36
N THR A 150 15.31 20.14 -5.55
CA THR A 150 14.63 19.62 -6.73
C THR A 150 14.16 18.19 -6.50
N ARG A 151 15.01 17.33 -5.95
CA ARG A 151 14.67 15.94 -5.68
C ARG A 151 13.57 15.80 -4.62
N VAL A 152 13.63 16.61 -3.55
CA VAL A 152 12.57 16.64 -2.52
C VAL A 152 11.24 17.11 -3.11
N ARG A 153 11.25 18.14 -3.97
CA ARG A 153 10.04 18.61 -4.68
C ARG A 153 9.42 17.56 -5.57
N GLU A 154 10.22 16.81 -6.30
CA GLU A 154 9.74 15.72 -7.15
C GLU A 154 9.11 14.58 -6.35
N MET A 155 9.71 14.21 -5.20
CA MET A 155 9.13 13.20 -4.30
C MET A 155 7.82 13.71 -3.68
N ALA A 156 7.78 14.96 -3.27
CA ALA A 156 6.57 15.59 -2.75
C ALA A 156 5.43 15.65 -3.79
N LEU A 157 5.74 15.90 -5.06
CA LEU A 157 4.76 15.82 -6.15
C LEU A 157 4.24 14.39 -6.35
N SER A 158 5.10 13.39 -6.21
CA SER A 158 4.69 11.98 -6.28
C SER A 158 3.71 11.64 -5.14
N TRP A 159 4.00 12.08 -3.91
CA TRP A 159 3.08 11.94 -2.78
C TRP A 159 1.73 12.61 -3.03
N ARG A 160 1.73 13.87 -3.48
CA ARG A 160 0.49 14.59 -3.78
C ARG A 160 -0.37 13.88 -4.81
N LYS A 161 0.25 13.27 -5.80
CA LYS A 161 -0.45 12.45 -6.78
C LYS A 161 -1.04 11.20 -6.14
N LEU A 162 -0.31 10.50 -5.30
CA LEU A 162 -0.79 9.29 -4.62
C LEU A 162 -1.88 9.58 -3.59
N SER A 163 -1.73 10.66 -2.82
CA SER A 163 -2.70 11.06 -1.79
C SER A 163 -3.88 11.88 -2.33
N GLY A 164 -4.00 12.02 -3.64
CA GLY A 164 -5.08 12.73 -4.31
C GLY A 164 -6.41 11.97 -4.28
N ARG A 165 -7.48 12.67 -4.66
CA ARG A 165 -8.84 12.09 -4.69
C ARG A 165 -9.06 11.11 -5.84
N SER A 166 -8.23 11.15 -6.85
CA SER A 166 -8.32 10.27 -8.02
C SER A 166 -7.18 9.28 -8.00
N PRO A 167 -7.43 7.97 -8.10
CA PRO A 167 -6.38 7.00 -8.25
C PRO A 167 -5.60 7.27 -9.54
N ILE A 168 -4.27 7.15 -9.45
CA ILE A 168 -3.41 7.39 -10.61
C ILE A 168 -3.22 6.08 -11.35
N LEU A 169 -3.72 6.03 -12.56
CA LEU A 169 -3.13 5.19 -13.58
C LEU A 169 -2.35 6.08 -14.53
N SER A 170 -1.10 5.78 -14.62
CA SER A 170 -0.20 6.43 -15.54
C SER A 170 -0.60 6.11 -16.98
N GLY A 171 -1.23 7.01 -17.63
CA GLY A 171 -1.39 6.86 -19.07
C GLY A 171 -0.82 8.03 -19.84
N LYS A 172 -1.03 9.20 -19.34
CA LYS A 172 -0.54 10.42 -19.97
C LYS A 172 -0.44 11.51 -18.91
N SER A 173 0.73 11.67 -18.32
CA SER A 173 1.07 12.97 -17.76
C SER A 173 1.23 13.91 -18.94
N ALA A 174 0.39 14.92 -19.02
CA ALA A 174 0.54 16.02 -20.01
C ALA A 174 1.78 16.87 -19.77
N HIS A 175 2.64 16.49 -18.84
CA HIS A 175 3.89 17.16 -18.54
C HIS A 175 5.08 16.38 -19.09
N PRO A 176 6.04 17.04 -19.79
CA PRO A 176 7.18 16.40 -20.42
C PRO A 176 8.19 15.77 -19.46
N ALA A 177 8.07 16.00 -18.16
CA ALA A 177 8.85 15.26 -17.18
C ALA A 177 8.31 13.81 -17.14
N ARG A 178 9.06 12.86 -17.66
CA ARG A 178 8.74 11.43 -17.64
C ARG A 178 8.31 11.03 -16.22
N PRO A 179 7.09 10.45 -16.06
CA PRO A 179 6.70 9.92 -14.77
C PRO A 179 7.78 8.93 -14.37
N ARG A 180 8.25 9.02 -13.13
CA ARG A 180 9.30 8.11 -12.66
C ARG A 180 8.78 6.69 -12.82
N LYS A 181 9.63 5.81 -13.32
CA LYS A 181 9.33 4.38 -13.49
C LYS A 181 8.62 3.79 -12.26
N GLN A 182 9.07 4.13 -11.06
CA GLN A 182 8.47 3.72 -9.79
C GLN A 182 7.01 4.17 -9.62
N LEU A 183 6.63 5.38 -10.02
CA LEU A 183 5.24 5.84 -9.92
C LEU A 183 4.33 5.07 -10.89
N VAL A 184 4.84 4.73 -12.06
CA VAL A 184 4.13 3.91 -13.05
C VAL A 184 3.94 2.50 -12.52
N GLU A 185 4.98 1.90 -11.97
CA GLU A 185 4.94 0.55 -11.37
C GLU A 185 3.96 0.50 -10.20
N LEU A 186 4.01 1.48 -9.29
CA LEU A 186 3.07 1.58 -8.19
C LEU A 186 1.63 1.80 -8.66
N GLY A 187 1.41 2.59 -9.71
CA GLY A 187 0.10 2.78 -10.31
C GLY A 187 -0.46 1.50 -10.94
N SER A 188 0.36 0.75 -11.67
CA SER A 188 -0.02 -0.55 -12.25
C SER A 188 -0.36 -1.57 -11.15
N TYR A 189 0.44 -1.59 -10.08
CA TYR A 189 0.18 -2.39 -8.91
C TYR A 189 -1.16 -2.02 -8.25
N GLN A 190 -1.43 -0.74 -8.07
CA GLN A 190 -2.68 -0.23 -7.53
C GLN A 190 -3.91 -0.69 -8.34
N ALA A 191 -3.79 -0.71 -9.66
CA ALA A 191 -4.87 -1.13 -10.54
C ALA A 191 -5.41 -2.52 -10.22
N GLY A 192 -4.56 -3.42 -9.74
CA GLY A 192 -4.94 -4.78 -9.42
C GLY A 192 -5.87 -4.93 -8.21
N PHE A 193 -6.07 -3.87 -7.43
CA PHE A 193 -7.02 -3.88 -6.30
C PHE A 193 -8.41 -3.35 -6.66
N PHE A 194 -8.56 -2.78 -7.85
CA PHE A 194 -9.85 -2.27 -8.31
C PHE A 194 -10.59 -3.33 -9.11
N PRO A 195 -11.94 -3.36 -9.03
CA PRO A 195 -12.76 -4.16 -9.93
C PRO A 195 -12.41 -3.85 -11.38
N ARG A 196 -12.54 -4.86 -12.23
CA ARG A 196 -12.30 -4.73 -13.66
C ARG A 196 -13.63 -4.65 -14.39
N LEU A 197 -13.69 -3.88 -15.46
CA LEU A 197 -14.82 -3.85 -16.37
C LEU A 197 -14.48 -4.70 -17.59
N ASN A 198 -15.15 -5.84 -17.73
CA ASN A 198 -15.07 -6.70 -18.90
C ASN A 198 -16.36 -6.50 -19.71
N TRP A 199 -16.27 -5.84 -20.85
CA TRP A 199 -17.42 -5.40 -21.66
C TRP A 199 -18.37 -4.54 -20.82
N GLN A 200 -19.47 -5.06 -20.35
CA GLN A 200 -20.46 -4.37 -19.51
C GLN A 200 -20.55 -4.98 -18.10
N GLU A 201 -19.77 -6.00 -17.80
CA GLU A 201 -19.80 -6.71 -16.53
C GLU A 201 -18.65 -6.28 -15.62
N LEU A 202 -18.97 -5.99 -14.37
CA LEU A 202 -17.98 -5.82 -13.33
C LEU A 202 -17.49 -7.20 -12.89
N ILE A 203 -16.18 -7.39 -12.91
CA ILE A 203 -15.52 -8.59 -12.42
C ILE A 203 -14.61 -8.27 -11.23
N LEU A 204 -14.25 -9.29 -10.47
CA LEU A 204 -13.34 -9.16 -9.34
C LEU A 204 -12.06 -8.41 -9.71
N SER A 205 -11.48 -7.70 -8.74
CA SER A 205 -10.12 -7.21 -8.87
C SER A 205 -9.17 -8.39 -9.09
N ARG A 206 -8.01 -8.17 -9.72
CA ARG A 206 -7.03 -9.24 -9.91
C ARG A 206 -6.55 -9.82 -8.58
N PHE A 207 -6.40 -8.97 -7.58
CA PHE A 207 -6.04 -9.40 -6.22
C PHE A 207 -7.09 -10.34 -5.62
N ASP A 208 -8.37 -9.95 -5.69
CA ASP A 208 -9.46 -10.76 -5.10
C ASP A 208 -9.69 -12.06 -5.87
N GLU A 209 -9.54 -12.04 -7.18
CA GLU A 209 -9.61 -13.27 -8.01
C GLU A 209 -8.54 -14.28 -7.57
N LEU A 210 -7.30 -13.83 -7.41
CA LEU A 210 -6.22 -14.69 -6.92
C LEU A 210 -6.46 -15.14 -5.47
N LEU A 211 -6.93 -14.23 -4.62
CA LEU A 211 -7.26 -14.51 -3.23
C LEU A 211 -8.31 -15.64 -3.14
N PHE A 212 -9.41 -15.52 -3.90
CA PHE A 212 -10.48 -16.54 -3.91
C PHE A 212 -9.99 -17.87 -4.48
N SER A 213 -9.09 -17.84 -5.45
CA SER A 213 -8.49 -19.05 -6.02
C SER A 213 -7.55 -19.79 -5.07
N CYS A 214 -7.08 -19.14 -4.01
CA CYS A 214 -6.24 -19.75 -2.98
C CYS A 214 -7.04 -20.37 -1.82
N LEU A 215 -8.37 -20.17 -1.78
CA LEU A 215 -9.22 -20.69 -0.71
C LEU A 215 -9.60 -22.16 -0.99
N GLN A 216 -9.47 -22.98 0.05
CA GLN A 216 -9.83 -24.40 0.01
C GLN A 216 -11.29 -24.62 0.46
N GLU A 217 -11.91 -25.70 0.03
CA GLU A 217 -13.30 -26.03 0.38
C GLU A 217 -13.51 -26.22 1.89
N GLN A 218 -12.54 -26.85 2.56
CA GLN A 218 -12.54 -27.04 4.01
C GLN A 218 -12.24 -25.78 4.81
N GLY A 219 -11.92 -24.69 4.14
CA GLY A 219 -11.52 -23.40 4.72
C GLY A 219 -10.01 -23.22 4.85
N SER A 220 -9.59 -22.00 4.63
CA SER A 220 -8.18 -21.55 4.73
C SER A 220 -8.05 -20.41 5.71
N THR A 221 -7.02 -20.41 6.53
CA THR A 221 -6.61 -19.22 7.28
C THR A 221 -5.87 -18.23 6.36
N ALA A 222 -5.64 -17.00 6.82
CA ALA A 222 -4.79 -16.06 6.08
C ALA A 222 -3.36 -16.60 5.93
N ALA A 223 -2.86 -17.37 6.91
CA ALA A 223 -1.56 -18.03 6.80
C ALA A 223 -1.54 -19.09 5.70
N ASP A 224 -2.60 -19.92 5.58
CA ASP A 224 -2.70 -20.92 4.52
C ASP A 224 -2.72 -20.26 3.13
N VAL A 225 -3.45 -19.15 2.98
CA VAL A 225 -3.46 -18.36 1.73
C VAL A 225 -2.07 -17.77 1.45
N PHE A 226 -1.37 -17.26 2.47
CA PHE A 226 -0.04 -16.68 2.32
C PHE A 226 0.99 -17.70 1.81
N VAL A 227 0.89 -18.96 2.23
CA VAL A 227 1.80 -20.02 1.80
C VAL A 227 1.21 -20.90 0.68
N SER A 228 0.08 -20.49 0.11
CA SER A 228 -0.59 -21.25 -0.95
C SER A 228 0.34 -21.56 -2.12
N HIS A 229 0.27 -22.79 -2.60
CA HIS A 229 1.03 -23.28 -3.75
C HIS A 229 0.22 -23.17 -5.05
N GLY A 230 0.90 -23.34 -6.17
CA GLY A 230 0.29 -23.22 -7.50
C GLY A 230 0.36 -21.79 -8.06
N THR A 231 -0.05 -21.63 -9.32
CA THR A 231 0.11 -20.39 -10.09
C THR A 231 -0.53 -19.19 -9.43
N ALA A 232 -1.75 -19.33 -8.92
CA ALA A 232 -2.48 -18.24 -8.25
C ALA A 232 -1.80 -17.80 -6.95
N GLY A 233 -1.40 -18.76 -6.10
CA GLY A 233 -0.71 -18.49 -4.84
C GLY A 233 0.66 -17.86 -5.06
N GLU A 234 1.38 -18.30 -6.07
CA GLU A 234 2.67 -17.74 -6.42
C GLU A 234 2.55 -16.31 -6.95
N GLU A 235 1.60 -16.03 -7.85
CA GLU A 235 1.32 -14.69 -8.35
C GLU A 235 0.86 -13.77 -7.22
N LEU A 236 -0.07 -14.23 -6.36
CA LEU A 236 -0.54 -13.47 -5.21
C LEU A 236 0.63 -13.08 -4.30
N ARG A 237 1.50 -14.02 -3.96
CA ARG A 237 2.64 -13.81 -3.09
C ARG A 237 3.70 -12.89 -3.70
N ARG A 238 4.12 -13.15 -4.94
CA ARG A 238 5.18 -12.39 -5.61
C ARG A 238 4.75 -10.96 -5.94
N THR A 239 3.54 -10.79 -6.44
CA THR A 239 3.07 -9.51 -6.95
C THR A 239 2.49 -8.64 -5.85
N TRP A 240 1.74 -9.25 -4.91
CA TRP A 240 0.88 -8.49 -4.01
C TRP A 240 1.33 -8.56 -2.55
N LEU A 241 1.45 -9.76 -1.99
CA LEU A 241 1.70 -9.91 -0.55
C LEU A 241 3.08 -9.45 -0.13
N SER A 242 4.07 -9.50 -1.01
CA SER A 242 5.39 -8.93 -0.77
C SER A 242 5.37 -7.42 -0.50
N LEU A 243 4.35 -6.73 -0.98
CA LEU A 243 4.18 -5.28 -0.83
C LEU A 243 3.12 -4.91 0.20
N THR A 244 2.02 -5.66 0.31
CA THR A 244 0.90 -5.35 1.22
C THR A 244 1.08 -5.94 2.62
N GLY A 245 1.75 -7.08 2.72
CA GLY A 245 1.93 -7.81 3.96
C GLY A 245 0.73 -8.65 4.38
N ASP A 246 0.91 -9.37 5.46
CA ASP A 246 0.02 -10.37 6.02
C ASP A 246 -1.22 -9.77 6.70
N ILE A 247 -1.05 -8.67 7.43
CA ILE A 247 -2.17 -7.99 8.11
C ILE A 247 -3.20 -7.51 7.09
N PHE A 248 -2.75 -6.97 5.95
CA PHE A 248 -3.67 -6.56 4.89
C PHE A 248 -4.46 -7.73 4.31
N LEU A 249 -3.80 -8.87 4.10
CA LEU A 249 -4.45 -10.11 3.65
C LEU A 249 -5.57 -10.53 4.61
N SER A 250 -5.29 -10.54 5.92
CA SER A 250 -6.27 -10.87 6.95
C SER A 250 -7.45 -9.91 6.96
N LEU A 251 -7.20 -8.60 6.84
CA LEU A 251 -8.25 -7.58 6.74
C LEU A 251 -9.11 -7.76 5.49
N ARG A 252 -8.51 -8.12 4.36
CA ARG A 252 -9.24 -8.32 3.11
C ARG A 252 -10.15 -9.54 3.17
N LEU A 253 -9.69 -10.64 3.73
CA LEU A 253 -10.51 -11.83 3.98
C LEU A 253 -11.67 -11.51 4.93
N ALA A 254 -11.40 -10.85 6.04
CA ALA A 254 -12.41 -10.43 7.01
C ALA A 254 -13.42 -9.44 6.40
N HIS A 255 -13.00 -8.58 5.48
CA HIS A 255 -13.89 -7.69 4.75
C HIS A 255 -14.90 -8.47 3.91
N TRP A 256 -14.44 -9.40 3.07
CA TRP A 256 -15.31 -10.23 2.24
C TRP A 256 -16.24 -11.16 3.05
N ALA A 257 -15.86 -11.52 4.27
CA ALA A 257 -16.69 -12.32 5.15
C ALA A 257 -17.78 -11.50 5.88
N ARG A 258 -17.58 -10.21 6.07
CA ARG A 258 -18.54 -9.32 6.75
C ARG A 258 -19.46 -8.58 5.78
N HIS A 259 -19.00 -8.43 4.56
CA HIS A 259 -19.70 -7.63 3.58
C HIS A 259 -20.97 -8.36 3.10
N ASN A 260 -22.10 -7.66 3.00
CA ASN A 260 -23.42 -8.16 2.66
C ASN A 260 -24.06 -9.14 3.67
N GLY A 261 -23.57 -9.25 4.89
CA GLY A 261 -24.21 -10.07 5.91
C GLY A 261 -24.40 -11.53 5.51
N ALA A 262 -25.64 -11.99 5.39
CA ALA A 262 -25.96 -13.36 5.01
C ALA A 262 -25.49 -13.74 3.58
N ASP A 263 -25.39 -12.75 2.70
CA ASP A 263 -24.95 -12.95 1.31
C ASP A 263 -23.45 -12.65 1.14
N ALA A 264 -22.68 -12.71 2.22
CA ALA A 264 -21.25 -12.50 2.19
C ALA A 264 -20.55 -13.48 1.24
N ALA A 265 -19.54 -13.01 0.52
CA ALA A 265 -18.78 -13.84 -0.40
C ALA A 265 -17.97 -14.92 0.31
N LEU A 266 -17.55 -14.68 1.54
CA LEU A 266 -16.84 -15.66 2.35
C LEU A 266 -17.63 -15.99 3.62
N VAL A 267 -17.62 -17.27 3.99
CA VAL A 267 -17.98 -17.72 5.33
C VAL A 267 -16.72 -17.72 6.18
N SER A 268 -16.79 -17.16 7.39
CA SER A 268 -15.69 -17.18 8.35
C SER A 268 -16.06 -17.96 9.60
N GLU A 269 -15.12 -18.75 10.08
CA GLU A 269 -15.22 -19.51 11.33
C GLU A 269 -14.05 -19.15 12.23
N PRO A 270 -14.24 -18.73 13.48
CA PRO A 270 -13.14 -18.43 14.41
C PRO A 270 -12.20 -19.64 14.55
N TYR A 271 -10.89 -19.40 14.61
CA TYR A 271 -9.91 -20.50 14.73
C TYR A 271 -8.91 -20.27 15.87
N ARG A 272 -8.09 -19.21 15.83
CA ARG A 272 -7.14 -18.85 16.87
C ARG A 272 -7.13 -17.33 17.07
N GLU A 273 -7.63 -16.86 18.19
CA GLU A 273 -7.80 -15.42 18.45
C GLU A 273 -6.50 -14.69 18.78
N ASP A 274 -5.45 -15.44 19.16
CA ASP A 274 -4.15 -14.89 19.55
C ASP A 274 -3.25 -14.49 18.36
N ASN A 275 -3.63 -14.84 17.15
CA ASN A 275 -2.84 -14.58 15.94
C ASN A 275 -3.73 -14.11 14.79
N VAL A 276 -3.49 -12.87 14.30
CA VAL A 276 -4.27 -12.26 13.22
C VAL A 276 -4.30 -13.09 11.94
N MET A 277 -3.22 -13.80 11.62
CA MET A 277 -3.14 -14.67 10.44
C MET A 277 -3.89 -15.99 10.59
N LEU A 278 -4.19 -16.37 11.83
CA LEU A 278 -4.89 -17.59 12.21
C LEU A 278 -6.25 -17.31 12.86
N ALA A 279 -6.67 -16.04 12.94
CA ALA A 279 -7.86 -15.64 13.69
C ALA A 279 -9.14 -16.34 13.22
N ALA A 280 -9.25 -16.61 11.92
CA ALA A 280 -10.40 -17.31 11.35
C ALA A 280 -9.99 -18.17 10.15
N ARG A 281 -10.82 -19.17 9.86
CA ARG A 281 -10.84 -19.90 8.60
C ARG A 281 -11.89 -19.30 7.68
N TYR A 282 -11.56 -19.17 6.41
CA TYR A 282 -12.40 -18.60 5.38
C TYR A 282 -12.61 -19.60 4.26
N ARG A 283 -13.84 -19.71 3.79
CA ARG A 283 -14.20 -20.50 2.60
C ARG A 283 -15.21 -19.76 1.75
N LEU A 284 -15.24 -20.05 0.47
CA LEU A 284 -16.23 -19.45 -0.43
C LEU A 284 -17.65 -19.89 -0.03
N SER A 285 -18.54 -18.92 0.10
CA SER A 285 -19.98 -19.14 0.19
C SER A 285 -20.54 -19.53 -1.19
N VAL A 286 -21.85 -19.78 -1.27
CA VAL A 286 -22.53 -19.93 -2.57
C VAL A 286 -22.34 -18.66 -3.40
N THR A 287 -22.54 -17.49 -2.79
CA THR A 287 -22.32 -16.19 -3.40
C THR A 287 -20.88 -16.01 -3.86
N GLY A 288 -19.89 -16.35 -3.03
CA GLY A 288 -18.49 -16.26 -3.40
C GLY A 288 -18.11 -17.14 -4.60
N ARG A 289 -18.66 -18.35 -4.68
CA ARG A 289 -18.47 -19.21 -5.87
C ARG A 289 -19.14 -18.66 -7.12
N ALA A 290 -20.32 -18.04 -6.98
CA ALA A 290 -20.98 -17.36 -8.09
C ALA A 290 -20.14 -16.17 -8.58
N LEU A 291 -19.64 -15.32 -7.67
CA LEU A 291 -18.75 -14.22 -7.98
C LEU A 291 -17.48 -14.63 -8.72
N GLN A 292 -16.88 -15.72 -8.29
CA GLN A 292 -15.68 -16.26 -8.93
C GLN A 292 -15.93 -16.72 -10.37
N ARG A 293 -17.15 -17.19 -10.67
CA ARG A 293 -17.53 -17.71 -11.99
C ARG A 293 -18.15 -16.68 -12.92
N GLN A 294 -18.96 -15.79 -12.39
CA GLN A 294 -19.87 -14.93 -13.15
C GLN A 294 -19.57 -13.44 -13.07
N GLY A 295 -18.64 -13.03 -12.18
CA GLY A 295 -18.34 -11.61 -11.96
C GLY A 295 -19.22 -10.92 -10.94
N LEU A 296 -19.05 -9.60 -10.83
CA LEU A 296 -19.53 -8.76 -9.71
C LEU A 296 -20.89 -8.07 -9.96
N ALA A 297 -21.64 -8.39 -11.00
CA ALA A 297 -22.71 -7.55 -11.52
C ALA A 297 -23.69 -7.00 -10.45
N GLU A 298 -23.97 -7.75 -9.37
CA GLU A 298 -24.89 -7.30 -8.31
C GLU A 298 -24.21 -6.97 -6.98
N ILE A 299 -22.99 -7.41 -6.75
CA ILE A 299 -22.30 -7.28 -5.45
C ILE A 299 -21.31 -6.12 -5.42
N ALA A 300 -21.10 -5.47 -6.54
CA ALA A 300 -20.27 -4.26 -6.65
C ALA A 300 -20.73 -3.11 -5.73
N GLN A 301 -21.94 -3.18 -5.21
CA GLN A 301 -22.49 -2.14 -4.33
C GLN A 301 -21.75 -2.04 -2.99
N GLY A 302 -20.95 -3.01 -2.64
CA GLY A 302 -20.34 -3.03 -1.35
C GLY A 302 -18.86 -3.36 -1.31
N ALA A 303 -18.21 -3.36 -2.42
CA ALA A 303 -16.81 -3.71 -2.46
C ALA A 303 -15.92 -2.56 -2.01
N PRO A 304 -14.75 -2.48 -2.39
CA PRO A 304 -13.60 -2.83 -1.63
C PRO A 304 -13.06 -1.69 -0.79
N LEU A 305 -12.30 -2.05 0.21
CA LEU A 305 -11.41 -1.14 0.91
C LEU A 305 -10.66 -0.27 -0.10
N SER A 306 -10.87 1.05 -0.02
CA SER A 306 -10.03 2.00 -0.73
C SER A 306 -8.58 1.76 -0.34
N MET A 307 -7.74 1.48 -1.32
CA MET A 307 -6.36 1.10 -1.07
C MET A 307 -5.42 2.29 -1.12
N TRP A 308 -5.83 3.34 -1.83
CA TRP A 308 -5.00 4.50 -2.08
C TRP A 308 -5.77 5.80 -1.96
N GLY A 309 -5.15 6.77 -1.31
CA GLY A 309 -5.67 8.11 -1.21
C GLY A 309 -6.95 8.20 -0.40
N VAL A 310 -7.54 9.37 -0.43
CA VAL A 310 -8.82 9.68 0.24
C VAL A 310 -10.02 9.12 -0.54
N THR A 311 -9.76 8.47 -1.67
CA THR A 311 -10.82 7.95 -2.53
C THR A 311 -11.46 6.76 -1.87
N ALA A 312 -12.50 7.03 -1.07
CA ALA A 312 -13.39 5.99 -0.62
C ALA A 312 -14.06 5.36 -1.85
N TYR A 313 -14.20 4.05 -1.83
CA TYR A 313 -15.05 3.39 -2.80
C TYR A 313 -16.46 3.95 -2.66
N ASN A 314 -16.96 4.53 -3.73
CA ASN A 314 -18.36 4.91 -3.82
C ASN A 314 -19.08 3.86 -4.67
N PRO A 315 -19.99 3.06 -4.09
CA PRO A 315 -20.73 2.05 -4.85
C PRO A 315 -21.57 2.62 -5.98
N LEU A 316 -21.99 3.90 -5.86
CA LEU A 316 -22.76 4.58 -6.90
C LEU A 316 -21.88 5.13 -8.04
N ALA A 317 -20.58 5.24 -7.80
CA ALA A 317 -19.62 5.74 -8.79
C ALA A 317 -18.24 5.04 -8.56
N PRO A 318 -18.16 3.72 -8.74
CA PRO A 318 -16.95 2.97 -8.48
C PRO A 318 -15.86 3.30 -9.50
N TRP A 319 -14.61 3.28 -9.02
CA TRP A 319 -13.46 3.26 -9.90
C TRP A 319 -13.25 1.84 -10.41
N VAL A 320 -13.10 1.68 -11.71
CA VAL A 320 -12.88 0.40 -12.38
C VAL A 320 -11.71 0.46 -13.34
N VAL A 321 -11.05 -0.66 -13.52
CA VAL A 321 -10.01 -0.83 -14.54
C VAL A 321 -10.68 -1.15 -15.87
N VAL A 322 -10.43 -0.36 -16.90
CA VAL A 322 -10.91 -0.59 -18.25
C VAL A 322 -9.74 -0.77 -19.22
N GLY A 323 -9.88 -1.71 -20.15
CA GLY A 323 -8.93 -1.98 -21.21
C GLY A 323 -7.78 -2.88 -20.78
N GLU A 324 -7.93 -4.18 -20.99
CA GLU A 324 -6.85 -5.18 -20.79
C GLU A 324 -5.95 -5.36 -22.03
N HIS A 325 -6.28 -4.72 -23.15
CA HIS A 325 -5.52 -4.94 -24.40
C HIS A 325 -4.34 -3.98 -24.54
N ALA A 326 -3.20 -4.54 -24.84
CA ALA A 326 -1.96 -3.84 -25.21
C ALA A 326 -1.31 -2.99 -24.09
N GLY A 327 -1.38 -3.41 -22.83
CA GLY A 327 -0.63 -2.75 -21.74
C GLY A 327 -1.14 -1.34 -21.36
N ARG A 328 -2.34 -0.99 -21.76
CA ARG A 328 -2.96 0.30 -21.47
C ARG A 328 -4.21 0.14 -20.61
N GLN A 329 -4.01 -0.21 -19.36
CA GLN A 329 -5.07 -0.13 -18.36
C GLN A 329 -5.32 1.32 -17.98
N ARG A 330 -6.57 1.71 -17.84
CA ARG A 330 -6.97 3.00 -17.26
C ARG A 330 -8.01 2.80 -16.18
N LEU A 331 -7.99 3.65 -15.17
CA LEU A 331 -9.07 3.73 -14.20
C LEU A 331 -10.14 4.70 -14.72
N GLN A 332 -11.38 4.26 -14.61
CA GLN A 332 -12.55 5.06 -14.96
C GLN A 332 -13.52 5.02 -13.80
N GLN A 333 -14.09 6.16 -13.44
CA GLN A 333 -15.18 6.22 -12.50
C GLN A 333 -16.50 5.99 -13.24
N LEU A 334 -17.25 4.95 -12.84
CA LEU A 334 -18.57 4.67 -13.40
C LEU A 334 -19.61 5.60 -12.76
N GLY A 335 -20.68 5.93 -13.50
CA GLY A 335 -21.81 6.72 -12.99
C GLY A 335 -21.60 8.24 -12.97
N VAL A 336 -20.40 8.75 -13.19
CA VAL A 336 -20.19 10.17 -13.50
C VAL A 336 -20.46 10.36 -14.99
N ARG A 337 -21.71 10.67 -15.35
CA ARG A 337 -21.97 11.20 -16.71
C ARG A 337 -21.11 12.46 -16.85
N SER A 338 -20.17 12.46 -17.75
CA SER A 338 -19.53 13.68 -18.18
C SER A 338 -20.63 14.53 -18.84
N THR A 339 -21.14 15.51 -18.12
CA THR A 339 -21.87 16.61 -18.71
C THR A 339 -20.86 17.48 -19.45
N GLN A 340 -20.25 16.92 -20.50
CA GLN A 340 -19.53 17.72 -21.48
C GLN A 340 -20.45 17.89 -22.68
N HIS A 341 -21.09 19.05 -22.65
CA HIS A 341 -21.49 19.89 -23.79
C HIS A 341 -21.96 19.17 -25.05
N VAL A 342 -23.28 19.04 -25.12
CA VAL A 342 -23.99 19.32 -26.37
C VAL A 342 -24.37 20.79 -26.28
N GLU A 343 -23.50 21.71 -26.62
CA GLU A 343 -23.86 23.00 -27.15
C GLU A 343 -23.68 22.92 -28.66
N GLY A 344 -24.86 23.09 -29.32
CA GLY A 344 -25.01 23.05 -30.76
C GLY A 344 -24.39 24.23 -31.49
#